data_e36ec8ca1ebc4f8a29a9319abb926cd5
#
_entry.id   e36ec8ca1ebc4f8a29a9319abb926cd5
#
_cell.length_a   1.000
_cell.length_b   1.000
_cell.length_c   1.000
_cell.angle_alpha   90.00
_cell.angle_beta   90.00
_cell.angle_gamma   90.00
#
_symmetry.space_group_name_H-M   'P 1'
#
loop_
_entity.id
_entity.type
_entity.pdbx_description
1 polymer ?
#
loop_
_entity_poly.entity_id
_entity_poly.type
_entity_poly.pdbx_seq_one_letter_code
_entity_poly.pdbx_strand_id
1 'polypeptide(L)'
;MNDKSNVIQGPTSTSNEPAIGTTVGVSRRSFVGSATLAGMALAAGSGTSSASDVQKEAPGDEALNVKIRRARLSGPVSIMKDATVAEVDAHGKMTILFQGTNKWICLPGDANKVGDPPMCADPVAMQWFADVKARKPKPTNTVPGMAYLLCGATQHSNTDPFDKTSPAIPIGPH
;
A
#
# COMPACT_ATOMS: atom_id res chain seq x y z
N MET A 1 -10.91 58.56 24.27
CA MET A 1 -10.60 58.04 25.57
C MET A 1 -11.65 56.98 25.91
N ASN A 2 -11.31 55.72 25.72
CA ASN A 2 -11.72 54.56 26.51
C ASN A 2 -11.11 53.30 25.91
N ASP A 3 -9.99 52.95 26.48
CA ASP A 3 -9.28 51.69 26.30
C ASP A 3 -10.08 50.60 26.97
N LYS A 4 -10.44 49.54 26.27
CA LYS A 4 -10.92 48.26 26.85
C LYS A 4 -10.04 47.13 26.32
N SER A 5 -8.97 46.87 27.06
CA SER A 5 -8.17 45.66 26.98
C SER A 5 -9.04 44.44 27.23
N ASN A 6 -9.29 43.63 26.22
CA ASN A 6 -9.98 42.36 26.32
C ASN A 6 -8.95 41.24 26.46
N VAL A 7 -8.73 40.77 27.68
CA VAL A 7 -7.89 39.65 28.03
C VAL A 7 -8.67 38.36 27.70
N ILE A 8 -8.23 37.64 26.66
CA ILE A 8 -8.77 36.32 26.33
C ILE A 8 -8.00 35.28 27.16
N GLN A 9 -8.69 34.72 28.14
CA GLN A 9 -8.20 33.54 28.87
C GLN A 9 -8.35 32.30 28.00
N GLY A 10 -7.25 31.58 27.78
CA GLY A 10 -7.25 30.30 27.09
C GLY A 10 -7.82 29.16 27.94
N PRO A 11 -8.43 28.14 27.33
CA PRO A 11 -8.95 26.99 28.03
C PRO A 11 -7.84 26.07 28.54
N THR A 12 -7.92 25.71 29.81
CA THR A 12 -7.11 24.70 30.46
C THR A 12 -7.35 23.32 29.90
N SER A 13 -6.28 22.69 29.43
CA SER A 13 -6.25 21.31 28.99
C SER A 13 -6.38 20.36 30.17
N THR A 14 -7.49 19.63 30.24
CA THR A 14 -7.66 18.50 31.16
C THR A 14 -7.35 17.23 30.39
N SER A 15 -6.21 16.63 30.68
CA SER A 15 -5.80 15.31 30.19
C SER A 15 -6.59 14.23 30.92
N ASN A 16 -7.50 13.55 30.22
CA ASN A 16 -8.06 12.28 30.66
C ASN A 16 -7.54 11.18 29.76
N GLU A 17 -6.61 10.41 30.25
CA GLU A 17 -6.08 9.19 29.67
C GLU A 17 -6.87 8.00 30.23
N PRO A 18 -7.51 7.16 29.43
CA PRO A 18 -7.96 5.85 29.86
C PRO A 18 -6.89 4.81 29.57
N ALA A 19 -6.30 4.27 30.61
CA ALA A 19 -5.52 3.05 30.56
C ALA A 19 -6.43 1.87 30.16
N ILE A 20 -6.19 1.28 28.98
CA ILE A 20 -6.76 -0.03 28.63
C ILE A 20 -5.60 -1.00 28.46
N GLY A 21 -5.33 -1.74 29.51
CA GLY A 21 -4.54 -2.95 29.47
C GLY A 21 -5.33 -4.07 28.81
N THR A 22 -4.89 -4.54 27.66
CA THR A 22 -5.33 -5.82 27.08
C THR A 22 -4.12 -6.68 26.85
N THR A 23 -3.87 -7.59 27.79
CA THR A 23 -2.95 -8.71 27.65
C THR A 23 -3.53 -9.72 26.68
N VAL A 24 -3.01 -9.79 25.46
CA VAL A 24 -3.28 -10.87 24.51
C VAL A 24 -2.34 -12.01 24.82
N GLY A 25 -2.89 -13.10 25.36
CA GLY A 25 -2.19 -14.32 25.67
C GLY A 25 -1.65 -15.00 24.42
N VAL A 26 -0.34 -15.18 24.36
CA VAL A 26 0.34 -16.00 23.35
C VAL A 26 0.16 -17.47 23.71
N SER A 27 -0.70 -18.17 23.01
CA SER A 27 -0.86 -19.62 23.12
C SER A 27 0.32 -20.32 22.44
N ARG A 28 1.26 -20.82 23.25
CA ARG A 28 2.31 -21.73 22.79
C ARG A 28 1.69 -23.12 22.67
N ARG A 29 1.45 -23.59 21.46
CA ARG A 29 1.16 -25.01 21.20
C ARG A 29 2.47 -25.76 21.22
N SER A 30 2.68 -26.51 22.30
CA SER A 30 3.73 -27.50 22.42
C SER A 30 3.38 -28.72 21.56
N PHE A 31 4.19 -29.01 20.55
CA PHE A 31 4.16 -30.31 19.88
C PHE A 31 5.09 -31.26 20.62
N VAL A 32 4.50 -32.22 21.29
CA VAL A 32 5.20 -33.40 21.82
C VAL A 32 5.28 -34.40 20.68
N GLY A 33 6.46 -34.56 20.09
CA GLY A 33 6.73 -35.60 19.11
C GLY A 33 7.36 -36.80 19.78
N SER A 34 6.69 -37.93 19.69
CA SER A 34 7.18 -39.25 20.19
C SER A 34 8.35 -39.73 19.34
N ALA A 35 9.42 -40.08 20.00
CA ALA A 35 10.54 -40.77 19.41
C ALA A 35 10.23 -42.27 19.26
N THR A 36 10.41 -42.81 18.06
CA THR A 36 10.51 -44.28 17.84
C THR A 36 11.86 -44.56 17.20
N LEU A 37 12.68 -45.26 17.95
CA LEU A 37 13.94 -45.88 17.51
C LEU A 37 13.64 -47.16 16.78
N ALA A 38 14.16 -47.38 15.58
CA ALA A 38 14.67 -48.67 15.12
C ALA A 38 15.19 -48.57 13.67
N GLY A 39 16.35 -49.15 13.43
CA GLY A 39 16.74 -49.70 12.12
C GLY A 39 17.97 -49.05 11.46
N MET A 40 19.18 -49.56 11.80
CA MET A 40 20.40 -49.42 10.97
C MET A 40 20.20 -50.11 9.62
N ALA A 41 20.55 -49.40 8.54
CA ALA A 41 21.01 -49.99 7.29
C ALA A 41 22.01 -49.01 6.63
N LEU A 42 23.29 -49.41 6.59
CA LEU A 42 24.30 -48.76 5.77
C LEU A 42 24.01 -49.08 4.29
N ALA A 43 23.84 -48.05 3.50
CA ALA A 43 24.05 -48.11 2.05
C ALA A 43 24.77 -46.83 1.62
N ALA A 44 26.03 -47.00 1.22
CA ALA A 44 26.81 -45.96 0.54
C ALA A 44 26.21 -45.76 -0.85
N GLY A 45 25.78 -44.52 -1.11
CA GLY A 45 25.31 -44.09 -2.42
C GLY A 45 25.63 -42.62 -2.58
N SER A 46 26.76 -42.33 -3.23
CA SER A 46 27.15 -40.98 -3.69
C SER A 46 26.15 -40.48 -4.73
N GLY A 47 25.52 -39.36 -4.48
CA GLY A 47 24.60 -38.75 -5.44
C GLY A 47 24.13 -37.44 -4.92
N THR A 48 25.06 -36.47 -4.84
CA THR A 48 24.71 -35.06 -4.66
C THR A 48 24.04 -34.51 -5.91
N SER A 49 22.76 -34.37 -5.87
CA SER A 49 22.03 -33.42 -6.71
C SER A 49 21.13 -32.64 -5.80
N SER A 50 21.63 -31.51 -5.32
CA SER A 50 20.77 -30.46 -4.82
C SER A 50 19.96 -29.95 -6.00
N ALA A 51 18.85 -30.60 -6.27
CA ALA A 51 17.79 -30.00 -7.03
C ALA A 51 17.26 -28.87 -6.14
N SER A 52 17.59 -27.66 -6.50
CA SER A 52 16.90 -26.48 -6.02
C SER A 52 15.42 -26.71 -6.34
N ASP A 53 14.61 -26.96 -5.30
CA ASP A 53 13.17 -26.94 -5.43
C ASP A 53 12.78 -25.54 -5.90
N VAL A 54 12.74 -25.37 -7.22
CA VAL A 54 12.00 -24.27 -7.84
C VAL A 54 10.55 -24.57 -7.52
N GLN A 55 10.09 -24.02 -6.41
CA GLN A 55 8.68 -24.00 -6.08
C GLN A 55 7.99 -23.31 -7.25
N LYS A 56 7.31 -24.09 -8.07
CA LYS A 56 6.43 -23.60 -9.11
C LYS A 56 5.29 -22.85 -8.40
N GLU A 57 5.42 -21.53 -8.31
CA GLU A 57 4.37 -20.66 -7.77
C GLU A 57 3.05 -20.96 -8.49
N ALA A 58 1.97 -21.01 -7.72
CA ALA A 58 0.63 -21.17 -8.30
C ALA A 58 0.35 -19.98 -9.24
N PRO A 59 -0.36 -20.17 -10.35
CA PRO A 59 -0.63 -19.10 -11.32
C PRO A 59 -1.24 -17.82 -10.73
N GLY A 60 -1.95 -17.94 -9.60
CA GLY A 60 -2.49 -16.80 -8.85
C GLY A 60 -1.41 -15.97 -8.14
N ASP A 61 -0.35 -16.61 -7.66
CA ASP A 61 0.74 -15.94 -6.95
C ASP A 61 1.63 -15.15 -7.91
N GLU A 62 1.85 -15.64 -9.13
CA GLU A 62 2.60 -14.91 -10.15
C GLU A 62 1.89 -13.62 -10.55
N ALA A 63 0.59 -13.66 -10.81
CA ALA A 63 -0.19 -12.47 -11.14
C ALA A 63 -0.20 -11.45 -9.99
N LEU A 64 -0.28 -11.91 -8.74
CA LEU A 64 -0.20 -11.08 -7.55
C LEU A 64 1.18 -10.42 -7.42
N ASN A 65 2.26 -11.18 -7.61
CA ASN A 65 3.63 -10.68 -7.55
C ASN A 65 3.92 -9.64 -8.64
N VAL A 66 3.38 -9.81 -9.84
CA VAL A 66 3.47 -8.82 -10.94
C VAL A 66 2.81 -7.51 -10.54
N LYS A 67 1.61 -7.53 -9.95
CA LYS A 67 0.92 -6.33 -9.48
C LYS A 67 1.70 -5.61 -8.37
N ILE A 68 2.19 -6.35 -7.37
CA ILE A 68 2.99 -5.78 -6.28
C ILE A 68 4.26 -5.11 -6.81
N ARG A 69 4.97 -5.78 -7.72
CA ARG A 69 6.18 -5.23 -8.33
C ARG A 69 5.88 -3.97 -9.13
N ARG A 70 4.85 -3.99 -9.95
CA ARG A 70 4.42 -2.85 -10.74
C ARG A 70 4.07 -1.63 -9.86
N ALA A 71 3.29 -1.83 -8.80
CA ALA A 71 2.95 -0.77 -7.86
C ALA A 71 4.21 -0.14 -7.24
N ARG A 72 5.18 -0.95 -6.81
CA ARG A 72 6.41 -0.49 -6.16
C ARG A 72 7.37 0.27 -7.07
N LEU A 73 7.28 0.10 -8.38
CA LEU A 73 8.09 0.85 -9.34
C LEU A 73 7.66 2.32 -9.47
N SER A 74 6.48 2.69 -8.97
CA SER A 74 5.94 4.03 -9.11
C SER A 74 6.60 5.10 -8.24
N GLY A 75 7.46 4.72 -7.29
CA GLY A 75 8.13 5.67 -6.40
C GLY A 75 9.53 5.25 -5.96
N PRO A 76 10.20 6.06 -5.12
CA PRO A 76 11.55 5.76 -4.60
C PRO A 76 11.59 4.45 -3.83
N VAL A 77 12.56 3.58 -4.12
CA VAL A 77 12.71 2.26 -3.50
C VAL A 77 12.75 2.33 -1.98
N SER A 78 13.39 3.36 -1.41
CA SER A 78 13.49 3.56 0.04
C SER A 78 12.12 3.70 0.73
N ILE A 79 11.12 4.19 0.03
CA ILE A 79 9.75 4.34 0.53
C ILE A 79 8.90 3.12 0.15
N MET A 80 9.00 2.70 -1.13
CA MET A 80 8.10 1.71 -1.71
C MET A 80 8.31 0.28 -1.19
N LYS A 81 9.52 -0.06 -0.73
CA LYS A 81 9.82 -1.37 -0.15
C LYS A 81 8.94 -1.71 1.06
N ASP A 82 8.56 -0.68 1.84
CA ASP A 82 7.78 -0.80 3.08
C ASP A 82 6.34 -0.30 2.91
N ALA A 83 5.92 0.07 1.69
CA ALA A 83 4.59 0.57 1.42
C ALA A 83 3.55 -0.56 1.32
N THR A 84 2.33 -0.27 1.74
CA THR A 84 1.17 -1.12 1.50
C THR A 84 0.84 -1.11 0.01
N VAL A 85 0.63 -2.28 -0.58
CA VAL A 85 0.12 -2.39 -1.96
C VAL A 85 -1.34 -2.80 -1.91
N ALA A 86 -2.18 -2.08 -2.63
CA ALA A 86 -3.61 -2.32 -2.67
C ALA A 86 -4.18 -2.11 -4.08
N GLU A 87 -5.33 -2.70 -4.34
CA GLU A 87 -6.18 -2.41 -5.49
C GLU A 87 -7.44 -1.69 -5.05
N VAL A 88 -7.96 -0.83 -5.91
CA VAL A 88 -9.24 -0.14 -5.67
C VAL A 88 -10.19 -0.50 -6.81
N ASP A 89 -11.33 -1.10 -6.46
CA ASP A 89 -12.34 -1.46 -7.44
C ASP A 89 -13.15 -0.25 -7.97
N ALA A 90 -14.06 -0.50 -8.90
CA ALA A 90 -14.90 0.55 -9.49
C ALA A 90 -15.79 1.26 -8.45
N HIS A 91 -16.12 0.59 -7.35
CA HIS A 91 -16.93 1.12 -6.26
C HIS A 91 -16.10 1.87 -5.21
N GLY A 92 -14.76 1.87 -5.35
CA GLY A 92 -13.84 2.51 -4.41
C GLY A 92 -13.46 1.64 -3.22
N LYS A 93 -13.84 0.36 -3.21
CA LYS A 93 -13.41 -0.58 -2.19
C LYS A 93 -11.94 -0.95 -2.40
N MET A 94 -11.15 -0.80 -1.35
CA MET A 94 -9.74 -1.13 -1.33
C MET A 94 -9.54 -2.59 -0.89
N THR A 95 -8.74 -3.33 -1.65
CA THR A 95 -8.29 -4.68 -1.31
C THR A 95 -6.77 -4.67 -1.16
N ILE A 96 -6.26 -5.08 0.00
CA ILE A 96 -4.84 -5.11 0.29
C ILE A 96 -4.23 -6.36 -0.35
N LEU A 97 -3.22 -6.16 -1.21
CA LEU A 97 -2.43 -7.20 -1.86
C LEU A 97 -1.16 -7.53 -1.07
N PHE A 98 -0.58 -6.52 -0.43
CA PHE A 98 0.59 -6.64 0.44
C PHE A 98 0.48 -5.61 1.56
N GLN A 99 0.58 -6.06 2.82
CA GLN A 99 0.56 -5.17 3.98
C GLN A 99 1.96 -4.61 4.22
N GLY A 100 2.11 -3.30 4.08
CA GLY A 100 3.34 -2.58 4.40
C GLY A 100 3.43 -2.12 5.84
N THR A 101 4.54 -1.50 6.19
CA THR A 101 4.84 -1.00 7.54
C THR A 101 4.88 0.52 7.64
N ASN A 102 4.93 1.21 6.51
CA ASN A 102 4.86 2.67 6.47
C ASN A 102 3.44 3.15 6.08
N LYS A 103 3.25 4.47 6.01
CA LYS A 103 1.94 5.08 5.72
C LYS A 103 1.61 5.17 4.22
N TRP A 104 2.53 4.80 3.33
CA TRP A 104 2.35 4.90 1.90
C TRP A 104 1.48 3.76 1.37
N ILE A 105 0.63 4.10 0.40
CA ILE A 105 -0.24 3.15 -0.31
C ILE A 105 0.13 3.21 -1.79
N CYS A 106 0.49 2.06 -2.35
CA CYS A 106 0.83 1.90 -3.75
C CYS A 106 -0.28 1.14 -4.48
N LEU A 107 -0.69 1.66 -5.61
CA LEU A 107 -1.69 1.06 -6.48
C LEU A 107 -1.00 0.58 -7.76
N PRO A 108 -1.22 -0.66 -8.21
CA PRO A 108 -0.62 -1.17 -9.45
C PRO A 108 -1.17 -0.51 -10.71
N GLY A 109 -2.38 0.07 -10.64
CA GLY A 109 -3.11 0.53 -11.81
C GLY A 109 -3.38 -0.61 -12.82
N ASP A 110 -3.89 -0.25 -14.00
CA ASP A 110 -4.10 -1.17 -15.11
C ASP A 110 -3.27 -0.72 -16.33
N ALA A 111 -2.35 -1.60 -16.80
CA ALA A 111 -1.48 -1.31 -17.94
C ALA A 111 -2.25 -1.07 -19.24
N ASN A 112 -3.45 -1.64 -19.35
CA ASN A 112 -4.27 -1.58 -20.56
C ASN A 112 -5.26 -0.41 -20.53
N LYS A 113 -5.25 0.39 -19.47
CA LYS A 113 -6.23 1.46 -19.29
C LYS A 113 -5.55 2.82 -19.21
N VAL A 114 -5.95 3.70 -20.11
CA VAL A 114 -5.53 5.11 -20.10
C VAL A 114 -6.03 5.79 -18.82
N GLY A 115 -5.17 6.58 -18.15
CA GLY A 115 -5.50 7.27 -16.93
C GLY A 115 -5.48 6.41 -15.65
N ASP A 116 -4.91 5.20 -15.74
CA ASP A 116 -4.78 4.29 -14.59
C ASP A 116 -3.32 3.80 -14.41
N PRO A 117 -2.36 4.72 -14.22
CA PRO A 117 -0.96 4.36 -14.04
C PRO A 117 -0.70 3.75 -12.68
N PRO A 118 0.42 3.02 -12.50
CA PRO A 118 0.88 2.68 -11.17
C PRO A 118 1.27 3.95 -10.41
N MET A 119 0.84 4.05 -9.16
CA MET A 119 1.09 5.22 -8.32
C MET A 119 1.29 4.84 -6.86
N CYS A 120 2.07 5.63 -6.12
CA CYS A 120 2.15 5.55 -4.68
C CYS A 120 1.83 6.91 -4.08
N ALA A 121 0.99 6.94 -3.06
CA ALA A 121 0.53 8.16 -2.43
C ALA A 121 0.57 8.06 -0.90
N ASP A 122 0.80 9.19 -0.25
CA ASP A 122 0.60 9.32 1.17
C ASP A 122 -0.90 9.42 1.53
N PRO A 123 -1.29 9.31 2.80
CA PRO A 123 -2.70 9.37 3.20
C PRO A 123 -3.40 10.67 2.80
N VAL A 124 -2.68 11.79 2.74
CA VAL A 124 -3.25 13.10 2.39
C VAL A 124 -3.58 13.15 0.90
N ALA A 125 -2.66 12.67 0.05
CA ALA A 125 -2.91 12.55 -1.38
C ALA A 125 -4.02 11.54 -1.69
N MET A 126 -4.07 10.41 -0.97
CA MET A 126 -5.17 9.44 -1.11
C MET A 126 -6.53 10.07 -0.77
N GLN A 127 -6.60 10.92 0.25
CA GLN A 127 -7.81 11.67 0.57
C GLN A 127 -8.19 12.64 -0.55
N TRP A 128 -7.21 13.33 -1.12
CA TRP A 128 -7.43 14.23 -2.26
C TRP A 128 -8.01 13.47 -3.48
N PHE A 129 -7.44 12.32 -3.83
CA PHE A 129 -7.97 11.48 -4.92
C PHE A 129 -9.40 11.01 -4.65
N ALA A 130 -9.70 10.64 -3.40
CA ALA A 130 -11.07 10.26 -3.02
C ALA A 130 -12.06 11.43 -3.19
N ASP A 131 -11.67 12.64 -2.80
CA ASP A 131 -12.48 13.84 -2.95
C ASP A 131 -12.71 14.20 -4.43
N VAL A 132 -11.68 14.10 -5.27
CA VAL A 132 -11.79 14.28 -6.73
C VAL A 132 -12.74 13.24 -7.34
N LYS A 133 -12.57 11.96 -6.98
CA LYS A 133 -13.47 10.89 -7.46
C LYS A 133 -14.92 11.13 -7.05
N ALA A 134 -15.13 11.62 -5.84
CA ALA A 134 -16.45 11.99 -5.31
C ALA A 134 -16.99 13.34 -5.88
N ARG A 135 -16.22 14.00 -6.75
CA ARG A 135 -16.56 15.31 -7.35
C ARG A 135 -16.91 16.37 -6.30
N LYS A 136 -16.20 16.39 -5.17
CA LYS A 136 -16.39 17.41 -4.16
C LYS A 136 -16.01 18.79 -4.72
N PRO A 137 -16.69 19.87 -4.33
CA PRO A 137 -16.41 21.22 -4.84
C PRO A 137 -15.02 21.74 -4.44
N LYS A 138 -14.45 21.18 -3.37
CA LYS A 138 -13.06 21.41 -2.94
C LYS A 138 -12.53 20.21 -2.15
N PRO A 139 -11.22 19.99 -2.13
CA PRO A 139 -10.59 18.97 -1.29
C PRO A 139 -10.87 19.22 0.20
N THR A 140 -10.94 18.14 0.97
CA THR A 140 -11.15 18.20 2.43
C THR A 140 -9.84 18.20 3.22
N ASN A 141 -8.72 17.85 2.60
CA ASN A 141 -7.40 17.92 3.21
C ASN A 141 -6.96 19.39 3.38
N THR A 142 -6.28 19.69 4.50
CA THR A 142 -5.81 21.03 4.87
C THR A 142 -4.31 21.24 4.64
N VAL A 143 -3.60 20.18 4.29
CA VAL A 143 -2.16 20.18 3.98
C VAL A 143 -1.93 19.48 2.64
N PRO A 144 -0.82 19.79 1.93
CA PRO A 144 -0.48 19.10 0.69
C PRO A 144 -0.18 17.63 0.94
N GLY A 145 -0.65 16.75 0.04
CA GLY A 145 -0.25 15.36 -0.05
C GLY A 145 0.81 15.14 -1.13
N MET A 146 1.50 14.01 -1.07
CA MET A 146 2.50 13.62 -2.03
C MET A 146 2.10 12.34 -2.75
N ALA A 147 2.24 12.31 -4.07
CA ALA A 147 2.09 11.11 -4.89
C ALA A 147 3.27 10.97 -5.86
N TYR A 148 3.68 9.73 -6.09
CA TYR A 148 4.72 9.36 -7.05
C TYR A 148 4.12 8.57 -8.21
N LEU A 149 4.50 8.94 -9.44
CA LEU A 149 4.14 8.27 -10.68
C LEU A 149 5.40 8.12 -11.56
N LEU A 150 6.48 7.56 -10.99
CA LEU A 150 7.79 7.51 -11.65
C LEU A 150 7.83 6.59 -12.88
N CYS A 151 6.83 5.72 -13.05
CA CYS A 151 6.67 4.92 -14.27
C CYS A 151 6.06 5.69 -15.45
N GLY A 152 5.78 6.99 -15.28
CA GLY A 152 4.99 7.73 -16.23
C GLY A 152 3.51 7.34 -16.20
N ALA A 153 2.72 8.06 -17.00
CA ALA A 153 1.30 7.84 -17.12
C ALA A 153 0.81 8.18 -18.53
N THR A 154 -0.37 7.72 -18.86
CA THR A 154 -1.09 8.15 -20.05
C THR A 154 -2.46 8.66 -19.62
N GLN A 155 -2.85 9.83 -20.04
CA GLN A 155 -4.14 10.44 -19.71
C GLN A 155 -4.76 11.14 -20.91
N HIS A 156 -6.04 11.45 -20.83
CA HIS A 156 -6.74 12.12 -21.94
C HIS A 156 -6.60 13.64 -21.89
N SER A 157 -6.43 14.24 -20.72
CA SER A 157 -6.34 15.71 -20.59
C SER A 157 -5.43 16.11 -19.44
N ASN A 158 -4.68 17.21 -19.63
CA ASN A 158 -3.88 17.85 -18.57
C ASN A 158 -4.69 18.86 -17.74
N THR A 159 -5.90 19.19 -18.17
CA THR A 159 -6.74 20.23 -17.55
C THR A 159 -8.04 19.68 -16.98
N ASP A 160 -8.58 18.62 -17.55
CA ASP A 160 -9.80 17.96 -17.07
C ASP A 160 -9.50 16.49 -16.70
N PRO A 161 -9.45 16.17 -15.40
CA PRO A 161 -9.19 14.79 -14.94
C PRO A 161 -10.35 13.83 -15.24
N PHE A 162 -11.49 14.32 -15.68
CA PHE A 162 -12.66 13.51 -16.03
C PHE A 162 -12.84 13.31 -17.53
N ASP A 163 -12.01 13.94 -18.37
CA ASP A 163 -12.00 13.68 -19.81
C ASP A 163 -11.61 12.24 -20.09
N LYS A 164 -12.37 11.57 -20.95
CA LYS A 164 -12.13 10.18 -21.40
C LYS A 164 -12.23 10.03 -22.92
N THR A 165 -12.36 11.14 -23.61
CA THR A 165 -12.68 11.17 -25.04
C THR A 165 -11.56 11.76 -25.89
N SER A 166 -10.75 12.66 -25.34
CA SER A 166 -9.61 13.24 -26.02
C SER A 166 -8.53 12.19 -26.32
N PRO A 167 -7.68 12.40 -27.34
CA PRO A 167 -6.55 11.52 -27.60
C PRO A 167 -5.67 11.33 -26.36
N ALA A 168 -5.16 10.11 -26.15
CA ALA A 168 -4.28 9.81 -25.02
C ALA A 168 -2.96 10.59 -25.12
N ILE A 169 -2.58 11.26 -24.06
CA ILE A 169 -1.36 12.07 -23.94
C ILE A 169 -0.43 11.37 -22.94
N PRO A 170 0.81 11.01 -23.33
CA PRO A 170 1.79 10.49 -22.39
C PRO A 170 2.32 11.60 -21.48
N ILE A 171 2.53 11.27 -20.20
CA ILE A 171 3.13 12.15 -19.18
C ILE A 171 4.21 11.41 -18.41
N GLY A 172 5.29 12.11 -18.08
CA GLY A 172 6.43 11.56 -17.34
C GLY A 172 7.38 10.73 -18.22
N PRO A 173 8.30 9.99 -17.61
CA PRO A 173 9.25 9.15 -18.33
C PRO A 173 8.51 7.99 -19.03
N HIS A 174 8.98 7.67 -20.22
CA HIS A 174 8.48 6.59 -21.08
C HIS A 174 9.60 5.60 -21.36
#